data_76d84ea7e2edc0ef9637450f147ee84d
#
_entry.id   76d84ea7e2edc0ef9637450f147ee84d
#
_cell.length_a   1.000
_cell.length_b   1.000
_cell.length_c   1.000
_cell.angle_alpha   90.00
_cell.angle_beta   90.00
_cell.angle_gamma   90.00
#
_symmetry.space_group_name_H-M   'P 1'
#
loop_
_entity.id
_entity.type
_entity.pdbx_description
1 polymer ?
#
loop_
_entity_poly.entity_id
_entity_poly.type
_entity_poly.pdbx_seq_one_letter_code
_entity_poly.pdbx_strand_id
1 'polypeptide(L)'
;MISRFKTSGIALLVGSVLGIGSYATYPLPSIAQQVGVGAPSGRCVPAIATGRVRCDYDSGDSYIGDFINGLPSGTGVYIYSSGDRYEGQFRLGQPNGRGQFIFKDDARVEGVFRDGKISSGTAIFTNGDRYVGAFSLDRKAGTPTGQGQFIFVNGDRFVGQFLGGKPLGAGVFTRADGTRCSGQFFNQDLDARGTCAFSNGIRYQGEFRKGLPHGKGIIIDTSGKRFPGVFKDGQRLTR
;
A
#
# COMPACT_ATOMS: atom_id res chain seq x y z
N MET A 1 35.58 -53.01 3.65
CA MET A 1 35.48 -52.00 2.58
C MET A 1 34.10 -51.38 2.69
N ILE A 2 33.98 -50.28 3.40
CA ILE A 2 32.69 -49.63 3.66
C ILE A 2 32.62 -48.39 2.75
N SER A 3 31.80 -48.49 1.74
CA SER A 3 31.53 -47.40 0.81
C SER A 3 30.72 -46.30 1.53
N ARG A 4 31.32 -45.12 1.71
CA ARG A 4 30.64 -43.91 2.20
C ARG A 4 29.83 -43.33 1.07
N PHE A 5 28.49 -43.41 1.16
CA PHE A 5 27.61 -42.56 0.37
C PHE A 5 27.66 -41.13 0.91
N LYS A 6 28.28 -40.22 0.14
CA LYS A 6 28.15 -38.79 0.35
C LYS A 6 26.75 -38.37 -0.07
N THR A 7 25.88 -38.14 0.88
CA THR A 7 24.64 -37.37 0.67
C THR A 7 25.06 -35.92 0.46
N SER A 8 25.07 -35.47 -0.79
CA SER A 8 25.16 -34.06 -1.12
C SER A 8 23.88 -33.38 -0.66
N GLY A 9 23.91 -32.84 0.54
CA GLY A 9 22.90 -31.96 1.04
C GLY A 9 22.93 -30.67 0.19
N ILE A 10 21.88 -30.42 -0.57
CA ILE A 10 21.65 -29.12 -1.16
C ILE A 10 21.28 -28.21 0.02
N ALA A 11 22.29 -27.58 0.60
CA ALA A 11 22.07 -26.45 1.50
C ALA A 11 21.56 -25.30 0.63
N LEU A 12 20.26 -25.02 0.67
CA LEU A 12 19.74 -23.75 0.23
C LEU A 12 20.31 -22.69 1.17
N LEU A 13 21.39 -22.04 0.75
CA LEU A 13 21.88 -20.82 1.36
C LEU A 13 20.84 -19.72 1.04
N VAL A 14 19.75 -19.74 1.79
CA VAL A 14 18.89 -18.57 1.93
C VAL A 14 19.64 -17.65 2.87
N GLY A 15 20.25 -16.61 2.31
CA GLY A 15 20.96 -15.60 3.07
C GLY A 15 20.13 -15.18 4.28
N SER A 16 20.81 -15.06 5.42
CA SER A 16 20.26 -14.62 6.68
C SER A 16 19.48 -13.32 6.48
N VAL A 17 18.17 -13.41 6.49
CA VAL A 17 17.26 -12.25 6.51
C VAL A 17 17.23 -11.74 7.95
N LEU A 18 18.22 -10.92 8.30
CA LEU A 18 18.13 -10.03 9.46
C LEU A 18 17.23 -8.88 9.09
N GLY A 19 16.11 -8.75 9.78
CA GLY A 19 15.22 -7.58 9.73
C GLY A 19 14.04 -7.71 8.80
N ILE A 20 13.17 -8.70 9.02
CA ILE A 20 11.81 -8.64 8.48
C ILE A 20 11.04 -7.67 9.39
N GLY A 21 11.01 -6.39 9.01
CA GLY A 21 10.06 -5.45 9.58
C GLY A 21 8.67 -6.05 9.45
N SER A 22 7.89 -5.99 10.51
CA SER A 22 6.48 -6.34 10.47
C SER A 22 5.85 -5.59 9.31
N TYR A 23 5.27 -6.29 8.34
CA TYR A 23 4.43 -5.67 7.32
C TYR A 23 3.14 -5.23 8.02
N ALA A 24 3.25 -4.14 8.79
CA ALA A 24 2.11 -3.54 9.45
C ALA A 24 1.14 -3.07 8.36
N THR A 25 -0.11 -3.44 8.48
CA THR A 25 -1.17 -2.74 7.75
C THR A 25 -1.25 -1.37 8.39
N TYR A 26 -0.71 -0.37 7.69
CA TYR A 26 -0.94 1.00 8.07
C TYR A 26 -2.33 1.38 7.55
N PRO A 27 -3.34 1.53 8.44
CA PRO A 27 -4.52 2.24 8.01
C PRO A 27 -4.05 3.65 7.66
N LEU A 28 -4.29 4.08 6.42
CA LEU A 28 -4.26 5.52 6.16
C LEU A 28 -5.25 6.12 7.17
N PRO A 29 -4.84 7.16 7.95
CA PRO A 29 -5.77 7.87 8.80
C PRO A 29 -7.01 8.17 7.97
N SER A 30 -8.21 7.98 8.51
CA SER A 30 -9.42 8.02 7.71
C SER A 30 -9.65 9.44 7.19
N ILE A 31 -9.26 9.69 5.94
CA ILE A 31 -9.58 10.93 5.21
C ILE A 31 -11.10 11.13 5.14
N ALA A 32 -11.87 10.06 5.35
CA ALA A 32 -13.32 10.05 5.22
C ALA A 32 -14.07 10.89 6.27
N GLN A 33 -13.46 11.25 7.38
CA GLN A 33 -14.13 11.97 8.46
C GLN A 33 -13.85 13.49 8.48
N GLN A 34 -12.89 13.98 7.72
CA GLN A 34 -12.42 15.37 7.85
C GLN A 34 -12.91 16.33 6.76
N VAL A 35 -13.57 15.84 5.71
CA VAL A 35 -13.82 16.68 4.52
C VAL A 35 -15.31 16.85 4.25
N GLY A 36 -16.03 17.37 5.21
CA GLY A 36 -17.33 17.99 4.99
C GLY A 36 -17.24 19.46 5.38
N VAL A 37 -16.82 20.31 4.46
CA VAL A 37 -16.91 21.75 4.70
C VAL A 37 -18.33 22.17 4.34
N GLY A 38 -19.26 22.06 5.28
CA GLY A 38 -20.44 22.95 5.30
C GLY A 38 -19.89 24.37 5.31
N ALA A 39 -20.69 25.38 4.97
CA ALA A 39 -20.25 26.77 5.10
C ALA A 39 -19.88 27.02 6.57
N PRO A 40 -18.58 26.93 6.96
CA PRO A 40 -18.22 27.06 8.35
C PRO A 40 -18.29 28.52 8.75
N SER A 41 -18.72 28.79 9.96
CA SER A 41 -18.59 30.11 10.54
C SER A 41 -17.11 30.51 10.60
N GLY A 42 -16.80 31.71 10.20
CA GLY A 42 -15.41 32.21 10.14
C GLY A 42 -15.29 33.52 9.39
N ARG A 43 -14.07 34.03 9.35
CA ARG A 43 -13.76 35.31 8.67
C ARG A 43 -12.98 35.05 7.38
N CYS A 44 -13.51 35.53 6.27
CA CYS A 44 -12.82 35.51 4.97
C CYS A 44 -12.38 36.91 4.54
N VAL A 45 -11.22 37.02 3.91
CA VAL A 45 -10.65 38.27 3.37
C VAL A 45 -10.18 38.00 1.92
N PRO A 46 -10.66 38.78 0.95
CA PRO A 46 -11.80 39.71 1.02
C PRO A 46 -13.11 38.99 1.35
N ALA A 47 -14.06 39.70 1.93
CA ALA A 47 -15.37 39.16 2.25
C ALA A 47 -16.28 39.12 0.98
N ILE A 48 -15.93 38.23 0.06
CA ILE A 48 -16.62 38.05 -1.23
C ILE A 48 -17.10 36.59 -1.37
N ALA A 49 -18.22 36.41 -2.04
CA ALA A 49 -18.77 35.08 -2.28
C ALA A 49 -18.11 34.37 -3.45
N THR A 50 -17.46 35.06 -4.36
CA THR A 50 -16.79 34.49 -5.54
C THR A 50 -15.48 35.23 -5.80
N GLY A 51 -14.41 34.46 -5.96
CA GLY A 51 -13.07 34.96 -6.18
C GLY A 51 -12.04 34.28 -5.25
N ARG A 52 -10.83 34.79 -5.22
CA ARG A 52 -9.77 34.25 -4.36
C ARG A 52 -9.83 34.86 -2.97
N VAL A 53 -9.86 34.00 -1.94
CA VAL A 53 -9.99 34.40 -0.54
C VAL A 53 -9.00 33.71 0.35
N ARG A 54 -8.77 34.30 1.54
CA ARG A 54 -8.23 33.62 2.71
C ARG A 54 -9.30 33.62 3.80
N CYS A 55 -9.59 32.42 4.32
CA CYS A 55 -10.53 32.22 5.41
C CYS A 55 -9.85 31.63 6.61
N ASP A 56 -10.16 32.15 7.79
CA ASP A 56 -9.84 31.55 9.07
C ASP A 56 -11.18 31.17 9.73
N TYR A 57 -11.39 29.90 10.00
CA TYR A 57 -12.65 29.34 10.50
C TYR A 57 -12.64 29.21 12.02
N ASP A 58 -13.83 29.29 12.63
CA ASP A 58 -13.98 29.14 14.08
C ASP A 58 -13.59 27.76 14.61
N SER A 59 -13.51 26.75 13.73
CA SER A 59 -12.96 25.41 14.03
C SER A 59 -11.46 25.39 14.24
N GLY A 60 -10.75 26.48 13.92
CA GLY A 60 -9.29 26.54 13.86
C GLY A 60 -8.69 26.09 12.53
N ASP A 61 -9.53 25.73 11.57
CA ASP A 61 -9.11 25.43 10.20
C ASP A 61 -8.83 26.74 9.44
N SER A 62 -8.10 26.65 8.34
CA SER A 62 -7.93 27.78 7.42
C SER A 62 -7.96 27.33 5.96
N TYR A 63 -8.34 28.26 5.08
CA TYR A 63 -8.40 28.04 3.63
C TYR A 63 -7.83 29.22 2.88
N ILE A 64 -7.07 28.93 1.82
CA ILE A 64 -6.61 29.92 0.86
C ILE A 64 -6.84 29.37 -0.53
N GLY A 65 -7.69 30.04 -1.32
CA GLY A 65 -8.01 29.56 -2.66
C GLY A 65 -9.21 30.22 -3.28
N ASP A 66 -9.74 29.57 -4.31
CA ASP A 66 -10.85 30.06 -5.08
C ASP A 66 -12.17 29.71 -4.41
N PHE A 67 -13.09 30.71 -4.34
CA PHE A 67 -14.48 30.55 -3.89
C PHE A 67 -15.45 30.73 -5.04
N ILE A 68 -16.52 29.95 -5.01
CA ILE A 68 -17.73 30.17 -5.82
C ILE A 68 -18.95 30.02 -4.90
N ASN A 69 -19.78 31.04 -4.85
CA ASN A 69 -20.99 31.11 -4.01
C ASN A 69 -20.70 30.81 -2.52
N GLY A 70 -19.59 31.34 -1.98
CA GLY A 70 -19.24 31.20 -0.57
C GLY A 70 -18.60 29.83 -0.17
N LEU A 71 -18.28 28.99 -1.14
CA LEU A 71 -17.69 27.69 -0.89
C LEU A 71 -16.35 27.53 -1.64
N PRO A 72 -15.36 26.83 -1.05
CA PRO A 72 -14.17 26.39 -1.75
C PRO A 72 -14.51 25.71 -3.08
N SER A 73 -13.99 26.25 -4.19
CA SER A 73 -14.20 25.74 -5.55
C SER A 73 -13.04 26.21 -6.41
N GLY A 74 -12.60 25.36 -7.36
CA GLY A 74 -11.36 25.66 -8.09
C GLY A 74 -10.14 25.14 -7.36
N THR A 75 -9.08 25.92 -7.26
CA THR A 75 -7.83 25.49 -6.61
C THR A 75 -7.62 26.18 -5.27
N GLY A 76 -7.08 25.43 -4.30
CA GLY A 76 -6.83 25.98 -2.98
C GLY A 76 -6.02 25.07 -2.07
N VAL A 77 -5.73 25.61 -0.91
CA VAL A 77 -5.06 24.92 0.21
C VAL A 77 -5.97 25.01 1.42
N TYR A 78 -6.28 23.89 2.01
CA TYR A 78 -7.03 23.78 3.26
C TYR A 78 -6.11 23.22 4.34
N ILE A 79 -6.01 23.88 5.46
CA ILE A 79 -5.21 23.48 6.60
C ILE A 79 -6.19 23.20 7.74
N TYR A 80 -6.18 21.96 8.21
CA TYR A 80 -7.02 21.50 9.29
C TYR A 80 -6.39 21.87 10.64
N SER A 81 -7.21 22.10 11.64
CA SER A 81 -6.78 22.34 13.03
C SER A 81 -6.00 21.17 13.64
N SER A 82 -6.14 19.95 13.05
CA SER A 82 -5.33 18.78 13.38
C SER A 82 -3.85 18.92 12.98
N GLY A 83 -3.53 19.84 12.05
CA GLY A 83 -2.23 20.01 11.41
C GLY A 83 -2.14 19.29 10.06
N ASP A 84 -3.18 18.58 9.63
CA ASP A 84 -3.26 18.01 8.29
C ASP A 84 -3.47 19.10 7.24
N ARG A 85 -3.13 18.83 5.98
CA ARG A 85 -3.26 19.79 4.89
C ARG A 85 -3.74 19.10 3.63
N TYR A 86 -4.71 19.73 2.93
CA TYR A 86 -5.05 19.39 1.56
C TYR A 86 -4.67 20.53 0.62
N GLU A 87 -4.07 20.19 -0.50
CA GLU A 87 -3.74 21.10 -1.58
C GLU A 87 -4.23 20.52 -2.90
N GLY A 88 -5.07 21.24 -3.63
CA GLY A 88 -5.62 20.72 -4.88
C GLY A 88 -6.92 21.37 -5.29
N GLN A 89 -7.69 20.61 -6.04
CA GLN A 89 -8.96 21.04 -6.60
C GLN A 89 -10.12 20.80 -5.62
N PHE A 90 -11.01 21.79 -5.59
CA PHE A 90 -12.24 21.79 -4.79
C PHE A 90 -13.46 21.92 -5.66
N ARG A 91 -14.56 21.36 -5.20
CA ARG A 91 -15.91 21.56 -5.74
C ARG A 91 -16.90 21.55 -4.59
N LEU A 92 -17.72 22.61 -4.49
CA LEU A 92 -18.74 22.74 -3.44
C LEU A 92 -18.20 22.47 -2.02
N GLY A 93 -17.05 23.03 -1.69
CA GLY A 93 -16.43 22.91 -0.37
C GLY A 93 -15.66 21.61 -0.12
N GLN A 94 -15.59 20.70 -1.09
CA GLN A 94 -14.92 19.40 -0.90
C GLN A 94 -13.78 19.20 -1.90
N PRO A 95 -12.69 18.52 -1.50
CA PRO A 95 -11.69 18.01 -2.43
C PRO A 95 -12.33 17.24 -3.58
N ASN A 96 -12.09 17.68 -4.80
CA ASN A 96 -12.66 17.06 -5.99
C ASN A 96 -11.77 17.35 -7.21
N GLY A 97 -11.22 16.32 -7.81
CA GLY A 97 -10.21 16.42 -8.85
C GLY A 97 -8.81 16.07 -8.34
N ARG A 98 -7.78 16.61 -8.96
CA ARG A 98 -6.40 16.33 -8.58
C ARG A 98 -6.01 17.10 -7.31
N GLY A 99 -5.30 16.42 -6.41
CA GLY A 99 -4.80 17.03 -5.20
C GLY A 99 -3.88 16.14 -4.39
N GLN A 100 -3.34 16.71 -3.33
CA GLN A 100 -2.48 16.04 -2.37
C GLN A 100 -3.01 16.30 -0.96
N PHE A 101 -3.13 15.24 -0.17
CA PHE A 101 -3.39 15.32 1.26
C PHE A 101 -2.12 14.95 2.01
N ILE A 102 -1.68 15.82 2.89
CA ILE A 102 -0.49 15.66 3.71
C ILE A 102 -0.95 15.59 5.17
N PHE A 103 -0.65 14.48 5.83
CA PHE A 103 -0.92 14.29 7.25
C PHE A 103 0.15 14.98 8.09
N LYS A 104 -0.18 15.34 9.32
CA LYS A 104 0.75 16.00 10.25
C LYS A 104 2.00 15.16 10.59
N ASP A 105 1.95 13.85 10.34
CA ASP A 105 3.05 12.90 10.52
C ASP A 105 3.88 12.67 9.25
N ASP A 106 3.71 13.55 8.22
CA ASP A 106 4.36 13.54 6.91
C ASP A 106 3.96 12.37 5.98
N ALA A 107 3.04 11.50 6.39
CA ALA A 107 2.39 10.61 5.45
C ALA A 107 1.62 11.45 4.41
N ARG A 108 1.51 10.98 3.17
CA ARG A 108 0.80 11.74 2.14
C ARG A 108 0.10 10.85 1.14
N VAL A 109 -0.96 11.39 0.57
CA VAL A 109 -1.71 10.78 -0.51
C VAL A 109 -1.88 11.79 -1.64
N GLU A 110 -1.41 11.44 -2.83
CA GLU A 110 -1.53 12.25 -4.04
C GLU A 110 -2.35 11.50 -5.07
N GLY A 111 -3.31 12.17 -5.71
CA GLY A 111 -4.13 11.50 -6.72
C GLY A 111 -5.41 12.25 -7.07
N VAL A 112 -6.42 11.47 -7.42
CA VAL A 112 -7.75 11.96 -7.80
C VAL A 112 -8.72 11.79 -6.63
N PHE A 113 -9.32 12.90 -6.22
CA PHE A 113 -10.33 12.97 -5.17
C PHE A 113 -11.73 13.07 -5.79
N ARG A 114 -12.72 12.48 -5.15
CA ARG A 114 -14.14 12.57 -5.47
C ARG A 114 -14.93 12.78 -4.19
N ASP A 115 -15.62 13.88 -4.11
CA ASP A 115 -16.50 14.24 -2.98
C ASP A 115 -15.79 14.03 -1.63
N GLY A 116 -14.59 14.61 -1.49
CA GLY A 116 -13.76 14.56 -0.31
C GLY A 116 -12.92 13.28 -0.12
N LYS A 117 -13.06 12.27 -0.96
CA LYS A 117 -12.41 10.97 -0.79
C LYS A 117 -11.41 10.70 -1.91
N ILE A 118 -10.24 10.14 -1.55
CA ILE A 118 -9.31 9.66 -2.57
C ILE A 118 -9.91 8.46 -3.32
N SER A 119 -9.88 8.49 -4.65
CA SER A 119 -10.38 7.41 -5.51
C SER A 119 -9.25 6.60 -6.14
N SER A 120 -8.16 7.27 -6.51
CA SER A 120 -6.96 6.62 -7.08
C SER A 120 -5.75 7.52 -6.93
N GLY A 121 -4.58 6.93 -6.81
CA GLY A 121 -3.34 7.69 -6.69
C GLY A 121 -2.22 6.92 -6.00
N THR A 122 -1.32 7.67 -5.37
CA THR A 122 -0.17 7.17 -4.62
C THR A 122 -0.30 7.57 -3.16
N ALA A 123 -0.22 6.59 -2.25
CA ALA A 123 -0.01 6.82 -0.83
C ALA A 123 1.45 6.57 -0.48
N ILE A 124 2.04 7.45 0.31
CA ILE A 124 3.39 7.30 0.86
C ILE A 124 3.24 7.33 2.37
N PHE A 125 3.68 6.26 3.01
CA PHE A 125 3.59 6.05 4.46
C PHE A 125 4.82 6.63 5.16
N THR A 126 4.71 6.90 6.45
CA THR A 126 5.80 7.46 7.27
C THR A 126 7.06 6.61 7.30
N ASN A 127 6.93 5.29 7.12
CA ASN A 127 8.07 4.37 7.04
C ASN A 127 8.73 4.32 5.66
N GLY A 128 8.21 5.07 4.67
CA GLY A 128 8.70 5.10 3.29
C GLY A 128 8.05 4.08 2.34
N ASP A 129 7.20 3.19 2.83
CA ASP A 129 6.41 2.32 1.96
C ASP A 129 5.48 3.12 1.05
N ARG A 130 5.13 2.56 -0.10
CA ARG A 130 4.26 3.23 -1.08
C ARG A 130 3.18 2.28 -1.59
N TYR A 131 1.98 2.80 -1.74
CA TYR A 131 0.91 2.14 -2.48
C TYR A 131 0.54 2.99 -3.70
N VAL A 132 0.32 2.34 -4.84
CA VAL A 132 -0.17 2.96 -6.07
C VAL A 132 -1.36 2.15 -6.57
N GLY A 133 -2.52 2.80 -6.69
CA GLY A 133 -3.72 2.08 -7.13
C GLY A 133 -5.02 2.82 -6.82
N ALA A 134 -6.11 2.05 -6.81
CA ALA A 134 -7.43 2.53 -6.45
C ALA A 134 -7.65 2.46 -4.93
N PHE A 135 -8.51 3.36 -4.43
CA PHE A 135 -8.94 3.40 -3.04
C PHE A 135 -10.45 3.24 -2.94
N SER A 136 -10.92 2.62 -1.88
CA SER A 136 -12.33 2.49 -1.59
C SER A 136 -12.98 3.85 -1.32
N LEU A 137 -14.18 4.06 -1.84
CA LEU A 137 -15.02 5.25 -1.61
C LEU A 137 -16.16 5.00 -0.61
N ASP A 138 -16.30 3.76 -0.15
CA ASP A 138 -17.32 3.33 0.81
C ASP A 138 -16.99 3.74 2.26
N ARG A 139 -17.59 3.03 3.24
CA ARG A 139 -17.35 3.28 4.67
C ARG A 139 -15.90 3.13 5.11
N LYS A 140 -15.08 2.40 4.34
CA LYS A 140 -13.63 2.26 4.53
C LYS A 140 -12.88 3.12 3.50
N ALA A 141 -13.37 4.33 3.23
CA ALA A 141 -12.74 5.24 2.29
C ALA A 141 -11.24 5.42 2.60
N GLY A 142 -10.45 5.53 1.53
CA GLY A 142 -9.00 5.65 1.65
C GLY A 142 -8.26 4.33 1.84
N THR A 143 -8.94 3.17 1.90
CA THR A 143 -8.24 1.88 1.94
C THR A 143 -7.96 1.36 0.52
N PRO A 144 -6.75 0.79 0.26
CA PRO A 144 -6.42 0.13 -1.00
C PRO A 144 -7.47 -0.88 -1.44
N THR A 145 -7.87 -0.85 -2.71
CA THR A 145 -8.86 -1.77 -3.28
C THR A 145 -8.59 -2.03 -4.76
N GLY A 146 -9.13 -3.13 -5.30
CA GLY A 146 -8.94 -3.48 -6.70
C GLY A 146 -7.49 -3.78 -7.07
N GLN A 147 -7.12 -3.51 -8.30
CA GLN A 147 -5.74 -3.66 -8.76
C GLN A 147 -4.86 -2.55 -8.20
N GLY A 148 -3.68 -2.94 -7.69
CA GLY A 148 -2.72 -2.00 -7.15
C GLY A 148 -1.32 -2.58 -7.01
N GLN A 149 -0.41 -1.70 -6.64
CA GLN A 149 0.98 -2.03 -6.39
C GLN A 149 1.38 -1.51 -5.01
N PHE A 150 1.98 -2.37 -4.20
CA PHE A 150 2.63 -1.98 -2.95
C PHE A 150 4.14 -2.14 -3.09
N ILE A 151 4.90 -1.12 -2.74
CA ILE A 151 6.34 -1.06 -2.81
C ILE A 151 6.84 -0.84 -1.39
N PHE A 152 7.56 -1.82 -0.88
CA PHE A 152 8.15 -1.77 0.46
C PHE A 152 9.47 -1.01 0.43
N VAL A 153 9.80 -0.34 1.52
CA VAL A 153 11.05 0.43 1.65
C VAL A 153 12.29 -0.43 1.46
N ASN A 154 12.21 -1.73 1.75
CA ASN A 154 13.30 -2.70 1.55
C ASN A 154 13.48 -3.13 0.07
N GLY A 155 12.68 -2.58 -0.86
CA GLY A 155 12.72 -2.89 -2.28
C GLY A 155 11.82 -4.06 -2.73
N ASP A 156 11.16 -4.74 -1.80
CA ASP A 156 10.15 -5.73 -2.15
C ASP A 156 8.94 -5.06 -2.81
N ARG A 157 8.20 -5.79 -3.63
CA ARG A 157 7.04 -5.26 -4.35
C ARG A 157 5.95 -6.30 -4.50
N PHE A 158 4.72 -5.91 -4.22
CA PHE A 158 3.53 -6.68 -4.55
C PHE A 158 2.72 -5.96 -5.63
N VAL A 159 2.28 -6.69 -6.64
CA VAL A 159 1.34 -6.22 -7.68
C VAL A 159 0.20 -7.23 -7.75
N GLY A 160 -1.03 -6.76 -7.55
CA GLY A 160 -2.18 -7.68 -7.55
C GLY A 160 -3.44 -7.04 -7.01
N GLN A 161 -4.35 -7.91 -6.61
CA GLN A 161 -5.64 -7.52 -6.03
C GLN A 161 -5.50 -7.11 -4.57
N PHE A 162 -6.23 -6.06 -4.21
CA PHE A 162 -6.40 -5.57 -2.85
C PHE A 162 -7.87 -5.57 -2.46
N LEU A 163 -8.14 -5.91 -1.22
CA LEU A 163 -9.46 -5.78 -0.61
C LEU A 163 -9.32 -5.34 0.85
N GLY A 164 -9.94 -4.21 1.19
CA GLY A 164 -9.87 -3.65 2.54
C GLY A 164 -8.44 -3.36 3.01
N GLY A 165 -7.58 -2.87 2.12
CA GLY A 165 -6.19 -2.54 2.37
C GLY A 165 -5.20 -3.73 2.36
N LYS A 166 -5.66 -4.94 2.08
CA LYS A 166 -4.84 -6.15 2.16
C LYS A 166 -4.69 -6.81 0.78
N PRO A 167 -3.51 -7.38 0.46
CA PRO A 167 -3.37 -8.28 -0.67
C PRO A 167 -4.33 -9.44 -0.56
N LEU A 168 -5.18 -9.66 -1.57
CA LEU A 168 -6.13 -10.75 -1.60
C LEU A 168 -6.42 -11.16 -3.04
N GLY A 169 -6.32 -12.48 -3.33
CA GLY A 169 -6.54 -13.00 -4.68
C GLY A 169 -5.27 -13.05 -5.53
N ALA A 170 -5.44 -12.95 -6.84
CA ALA A 170 -4.31 -13.08 -7.77
C ALA A 170 -3.30 -11.95 -7.65
N GLY A 171 -2.02 -12.31 -7.63
CA GLY A 171 -0.95 -11.32 -7.55
C GLY A 171 0.44 -11.89 -7.79
N VAL A 172 1.40 -10.98 -7.81
CA VAL A 172 2.82 -11.27 -7.94
C VAL A 172 3.58 -10.50 -6.86
N PHE A 173 4.30 -11.24 -6.05
CA PHE A 173 5.25 -10.69 -5.10
C PHE A 173 6.67 -10.84 -5.64
N THR A 174 7.41 -9.75 -5.71
CA THR A 174 8.82 -9.72 -6.16
C THR A 174 9.66 -9.19 -5.00
N ARG A 175 10.65 -9.95 -4.60
CA ARG A 175 11.61 -9.54 -3.57
C ARG A 175 12.75 -8.74 -4.18
N ALA A 176 13.42 -7.96 -3.35
CA ALA A 176 14.61 -7.19 -3.75
C ALA A 176 15.75 -8.08 -4.27
N ASP A 177 15.82 -9.34 -3.84
CA ASP A 177 16.80 -10.33 -4.32
C ASP A 177 16.48 -10.91 -5.72
N GLY A 178 15.38 -10.45 -6.36
CA GLY A 178 14.93 -10.92 -7.65
C GLY A 178 14.00 -12.15 -7.59
N THR A 179 13.75 -12.72 -6.42
CA THR A 179 12.76 -13.79 -6.26
C THR A 179 11.38 -13.29 -6.67
N ARG A 180 10.69 -14.04 -7.54
CA ARG A 180 9.37 -13.70 -8.05
C ARG A 180 8.38 -14.82 -7.75
N CYS A 181 7.35 -14.52 -6.98
CA CYS A 181 6.29 -15.45 -6.61
C CYS A 181 4.95 -14.97 -7.17
N SER A 182 4.24 -15.84 -7.87
CA SER A 182 2.90 -15.59 -8.40
C SER A 182 1.92 -16.61 -7.86
N GLY A 183 0.70 -16.17 -7.55
CA GLY A 183 -0.30 -17.07 -6.99
C GLY A 183 -1.53 -16.36 -6.45
N GLN A 184 -2.27 -17.10 -5.62
CA GLN A 184 -3.40 -16.59 -4.86
C GLN A 184 -2.94 -16.21 -3.46
N PHE A 185 -3.06 -14.94 -3.13
CA PHE A 185 -2.70 -14.37 -1.84
C PHE A 185 -3.92 -14.34 -0.91
N PHE A 186 -3.70 -14.56 0.39
CA PHE A 186 -4.78 -14.75 1.35
C PHE A 186 -4.82 -13.69 2.45
N ASN A 187 -3.71 -13.00 2.70
CA ASN A 187 -3.61 -12.06 3.83
C ASN A 187 -2.48 -11.02 3.64
N GLN A 188 -2.39 -10.15 4.63
CA GLN A 188 -1.37 -9.10 4.71
C GLN A 188 0.06 -9.63 4.90
N ASP A 189 0.23 -10.85 5.40
CA ASP A 189 1.54 -11.48 5.57
C ASP A 189 2.07 -12.06 4.27
N LEU A 190 1.37 -11.82 3.15
CA LEU A 190 1.69 -12.34 1.84
C LEU A 190 1.79 -13.88 1.82
N ASP A 191 0.95 -14.52 2.65
CA ASP A 191 0.73 -15.95 2.55
C ASP A 191 -0.02 -16.24 1.25
N ALA A 192 0.46 -17.21 0.50
CA ALA A 192 -0.12 -17.55 -0.79
C ALA A 192 0.11 -18.99 -1.17
N ARG A 193 -0.61 -19.44 -2.22
CA ARG A 193 -0.34 -20.68 -2.94
C ARG A 193 -0.11 -20.38 -4.41
N GLY A 194 1.00 -20.90 -4.95
CA GLY A 194 1.37 -20.64 -6.33
C GLY A 194 2.77 -21.14 -6.66
N THR A 195 3.50 -20.33 -7.43
CA THR A 195 4.85 -20.65 -7.87
C THR A 195 5.82 -19.52 -7.55
N CYS A 196 7.02 -19.86 -7.09
CA CYS A 196 8.13 -18.94 -6.94
C CYS A 196 9.28 -19.34 -7.88
N ALA A 197 9.88 -18.35 -8.53
CA ALA A 197 11.15 -18.46 -9.24
C ALA A 197 12.21 -17.69 -8.45
N PHE A 198 13.25 -18.38 -8.03
CA PHE A 198 14.38 -17.79 -7.31
C PHE A 198 15.45 -17.31 -8.27
N SER A 199 16.25 -16.32 -7.87
CA SER A 199 17.33 -15.74 -8.70
C SER A 199 18.39 -16.76 -9.15
N ASN A 200 18.55 -17.87 -8.41
CA ASN A 200 19.46 -18.97 -8.75
C ASN A 200 18.86 -20.00 -9.74
N GLY A 201 17.68 -19.73 -10.32
CA GLY A 201 17.01 -20.60 -11.29
C GLY A 201 16.19 -21.76 -10.68
N ILE A 202 16.25 -21.95 -9.36
CA ILE A 202 15.39 -22.91 -8.66
C ILE A 202 13.94 -22.39 -8.70
N ARG A 203 12.98 -23.30 -8.83
CA ARG A 203 11.56 -22.99 -8.73
C ARG A 203 10.93 -23.73 -7.56
N TYR A 204 9.86 -23.14 -7.02
CA TYR A 204 9.04 -23.75 -5.98
C TYR A 204 7.58 -23.69 -6.41
N GLN A 205 6.84 -24.73 -6.11
CA GLN A 205 5.40 -24.80 -6.33
C GLN A 205 4.73 -25.30 -5.03
N GLY A 206 3.84 -24.50 -4.47
CA GLY A 206 3.20 -24.84 -3.19
C GLY A 206 2.73 -23.62 -2.42
N GLU A 207 2.65 -23.78 -1.12
CA GLU A 207 2.34 -22.71 -0.18
C GLU A 207 3.61 -21.92 0.11
N PHE A 208 3.50 -20.59 0.17
CA PHE A 208 4.63 -19.71 0.51
C PHE A 208 4.18 -18.53 1.34
N ARG A 209 5.14 -17.95 2.07
CA ARG A 209 4.97 -16.75 2.89
C ARG A 209 6.10 -15.79 2.57
N LYS A 210 5.76 -14.52 2.25
CA LYS A 210 6.75 -13.47 1.95
C LYS A 210 7.81 -13.91 0.91
N GLY A 211 7.38 -14.68 -0.09
CA GLY A 211 8.26 -15.20 -1.14
C GLY A 211 9.16 -16.37 -0.73
N LEU A 212 8.97 -16.93 0.45
CA LEU A 212 9.71 -18.11 0.94
C LEU A 212 8.81 -19.35 0.97
N PRO A 213 9.29 -20.54 0.58
CA PRO A 213 8.58 -21.80 0.75
C PRO A 213 8.05 -21.97 2.18
N HIS A 214 6.74 -22.25 2.30
CA HIS A 214 6.07 -22.48 3.58
C HIS A 214 4.98 -23.54 3.38
N GLY A 215 4.72 -24.38 4.40
CA GLY A 215 3.72 -25.45 4.25
C GLY A 215 4.14 -26.54 3.26
N LYS A 216 3.16 -27.13 2.57
CA LYS A 216 3.40 -28.21 1.60
C LYS A 216 3.81 -27.64 0.24
N GLY A 217 4.82 -28.26 -0.39
CA GLY A 217 5.24 -27.84 -1.72
C GLY A 217 6.32 -28.73 -2.34
N ILE A 218 6.77 -28.30 -3.51
CA ILE A 218 7.74 -29.03 -4.34
C ILE A 218 8.81 -28.02 -4.77
N ILE A 219 10.08 -28.29 -4.45
CA ILE A 219 11.22 -27.61 -5.07
C ILE A 219 11.51 -28.29 -6.40
N ILE A 220 11.81 -27.50 -7.41
CA ILE A 220 12.21 -27.94 -8.74
C ILE A 220 13.56 -27.28 -9.01
N ASP A 221 14.61 -28.11 -9.12
CA ASP A 221 15.96 -27.62 -9.38
C ASP A 221 16.15 -27.19 -10.85
N THR A 222 17.31 -26.68 -11.17
CA THR A 222 17.65 -26.21 -12.52
C THR A 222 17.68 -27.33 -13.57
N SER A 223 17.81 -28.59 -13.17
CA SER A 223 17.70 -29.75 -14.04
C SER A 223 16.27 -30.21 -14.26
N GLY A 224 15.30 -29.63 -13.53
CA GLY A 224 13.87 -30.02 -13.56
C GLY A 224 13.52 -31.13 -12.57
N LYS A 225 14.47 -31.60 -11.76
CA LYS A 225 14.22 -32.63 -10.74
C LYS A 225 13.37 -32.07 -9.62
N ARG A 226 12.39 -32.87 -9.17
CA ARG A 226 11.33 -32.46 -8.23
C ARG A 226 11.59 -33.05 -6.84
N PHE A 227 11.51 -32.22 -5.82
CA PHE A 227 11.72 -32.57 -4.40
C PHE A 227 10.51 -32.12 -3.57
N PRO A 228 9.51 -33.00 -3.38
CA PRO A 228 8.37 -32.70 -2.52
C PRO A 228 8.80 -32.61 -1.06
N GLY A 229 8.11 -31.80 -0.27
CA GLY A 229 8.39 -31.67 1.15
C GLY A 229 7.42 -30.75 1.87
N VAL A 230 7.67 -30.60 3.18
CA VAL A 230 7.05 -29.58 4.02
C VAL A 230 8.13 -28.55 4.35
N PHE A 231 7.76 -27.29 4.30
CA PHE A 231 8.70 -26.16 4.42
C PHE A 231 8.26 -25.23 5.55
N LYS A 232 9.22 -24.59 6.17
CA LYS A 232 8.99 -23.47 7.11
C LYS A 232 10.04 -22.41 6.83
N ASP A 233 9.56 -21.21 6.47
CA ASP A 233 10.37 -20.01 6.24
C ASP A 233 11.59 -20.28 5.30
N GLY A 234 11.33 -20.98 4.19
CA GLY A 234 12.31 -21.36 3.17
C GLY A 234 13.08 -22.64 3.44
N GLN A 235 13.03 -23.20 4.64
CA GLN A 235 13.74 -24.42 4.99
C GLN A 235 12.86 -25.67 4.84
N ARG A 236 13.42 -26.73 4.25
CA ARG A 236 12.74 -28.03 4.19
C ARG A 236 12.82 -28.70 5.56
N LEU A 237 11.66 -29.07 6.09
CA LEU A 237 11.61 -29.85 7.32
C LEU A 237 11.98 -31.30 6.99
N THR A 238 13.07 -31.78 7.60
CA THR A 238 13.42 -33.22 7.60
C THR A 238 12.58 -33.90 8.67
N ARG A 239 11.93 -35.00 8.29
CA ARG A 239 11.38 -35.93 9.27
C ARG A 239 12.49 -36.73 9.91
#